data_617a846e1a1ae6967b81ceb1ed883c44
#
_entry.id   617a846e1a1ae6967b81ceb1ed883c44
#
_cell.length_a   1.000
_cell.length_b   1.000
_cell.length_c   1.000
_cell.angle_alpha   90.00
_cell.angle_beta   90.00
_cell.angle_gamma   90.00
#
_symmetry.space_group_name_H-M   'P 1'
#
loop_
_entity.id
_entity.type
_entity.pdbx_description
1 polymer ?
#
loop_
_entity_poly.entity_id
_entity_poly.type
_entity_poly.pdbx_seq_one_letter_code
_entity_poly.pdbx_strand_id
1 'polypeptide(L)'
;MREFILSAMRRANRMNEEQLRSLLYSFGEEYSLFVAMMESLDDGLILLDKNNFIVKANRAAERILGTRLTDIQEIKLWDCIDCQKISEFIQRVIKNEETKKNETFVLNSTSVDIKYVEVSILPLVFEKKIIGTIVVLKDVTKEKHSEIKRRRLESLASLTNAAASIAHEIKNPLGAMSIHMQLLAKKLNTLQLQDEMHEKVFKHINVINEELENLNKTVVDFLFAVRPIKFAFDNVDVNGLLKNIIQLYEPELTKAHIETFVSTDESLTNIWGDERFLRQAFTNVITNAKHAMPEGGKLFVSTYEKDNFVFIKFEDTGTGISEENLHKIFEPYFTTKATGTGLGLPLAYKVIKEHGGDIFVNSKKGEGTAFIFSLPILRNNERLLLEPPDAKSAD
;
A
#
# COMPACT_ATOMS: atom_id res chain seq x y z
N MET A 1 19.03 19.35 -40.77
CA MET A 1 19.53 17.96 -40.90
C MET A 1 18.98 17.24 -42.12
N ARG A 2 17.68 17.07 -42.33
CA ARG A 2 17.11 16.31 -43.46
C ARG A 2 17.37 16.95 -44.81
N GLU A 3 17.25 18.28 -44.97
CA GLU A 3 17.63 18.96 -46.23
C GLU A 3 19.08 18.71 -46.57
N PHE A 4 19.96 18.69 -45.58
CA PHE A 4 21.36 18.32 -45.74
C PHE A 4 21.50 16.86 -46.16
N ILE A 5 20.79 15.92 -45.51
CA ILE A 5 20.79 14.49 -45.84
C ILE A 5 20.24 14.25 -47.26
N LEU A 6 19.08 14.80 -47.57
CA LEU A 6 18.47 14.67 -48.89
C LEU A 6 19.32 15.35 -49.98
N SER A 7 19.93 16.48 -49.67
CA SER A 7 20.90 17.14 -50.52
C SER A 7 22.15 16.30 -50.69
N ALA A 8 22.64 15.70 -49.63
CA ALA A 8 23.79 14.82 -49.66
C ALA A 8 23.52 13.52 -50.42
N MET A 9 22.34 12.88 -50.21
CA MET A 9 21.92 11.70 -51.01
C MET A 9 21.76 12.02 -52.50
N ARG A 10 21.20 13.18 -52.86
CA ARG A 10 21.12 13.62 -54.27
C ARG A 10 22.48 13.89 -54.89
N ARG A 11 23.50 14.26 -54.08
CA ARG A 11 24.87 14.50 -54.50
C ARG A 11 25.78 13.29 -54.37
N ALA A 12 25.35 12.23 -53.67
CA ALA A 12 26.18 11.05 -53.40
C ALA A 12 26.80 10.45 -54.67
N ASN A 13 26.08 10.44 -55.80
CA ASN A 13 26.58 9.99 -57.09
C ASN A 13 27.66 10.90 -57.68
N ARG A 14 27.91 12.09 -57.10
CA ARG A 14 28.92 13.06 -57.54
C ARG A 14 30.02 13.30 -56.51
N MET A 15 29.98 12.60 -55.38
CA MET A 15 30.94 12.69 -54.28
C MET A 15 32.12 11.75 -54.55
N ASN A 16 33.32 12.23 -54.22
CA ASN A 16 34.49 11.36 -54.18
C ASN A 16 34.44 10.49 -52.92
N GLU A 17 35.31 9.48 -52.85
CA GLU A 17 35.35 8.51 -51.75
C GLU A 17 35.59 9.17 -50.38
N GLU A 18 36.43 10.21 -50.28
CA GLU A 18 36.68 10.95 -49.06
C GLU A 18 35.47 11.74 -48.57
N GLN A 19 34.75 12.38 -49.48
CA GLN A 19 33.51 13.10 -49.14
C GLN A 19 32.41 12.15 -48.66
N LEU A 20 32.32 10.97 -49.30
CA LEU A 20 31.35 9.94 -48.88
C LEU A 20 31.70 9.38 -47.48
N ARG A 21 32.99 9.12 -47.22
CA ARG A 21 33.46 8.67 -45.91
C ARG A 21 33.20 9.72 -44.81
N SER A 22 33.49 11.00 -45.09
CA SER A 22 33.21 12.10 -44.14
C SER A 22 31.74 12.24 -43.83
N LEU A 23 30.87 12.09 -44.85
CA LEU A 23 29.43 12.12 -44.70
C LEU A 23 28.93 10.94 -43.85
N LEU A 24 29.39 9.72 -44.13
CA LEU A 24 29.04 8.52 -43.34
C LEU A 24 29.52 8.63 -41.87
N TYR A 25 30.71 9.20 -41.67
CA TYR A 25 31.21 9.44 -40.32
C TYR A 25 30.34 10.42 -39.54
N SER A 26 29.99 11.56 -40.15
CA SER A 26 29.10 12.55 -39.55
C SER A 26 27.72 11.97 -39.21
N PHE A 27 27.16 11.12 -40.11
CA PHE A 27 25.92 10.38 -39.78
C PHE A 27 26.09 9.42 -38.63
N GLY A 28 27.19 8.71 -38.57
CA GLY A 28 27.51 7.79 -37.47
C GLY A 28 27.59 8.51 -36.13
N GLU A 29 28.22 9.69 -36.10
CA GLU A 29 28.28 10.53 -34.89
C GLU A 29 26.91 11.04 -34.46
N GLU A 30 26.11 11.61 -35.40
CA GLU A 30 24.76 12.10 -35.10
C GLU A 30 23.83 10.97 -34.63
N TYR A 31 23.90 9.81 -35.28
CA TYR A 31 23.13 8.63 -34.86
C TYR A 31 23.54 8.14 -33.47
N SER A 32 24.86 8.10 -33.23
CA SER A 32 25.39 7.68 -31.93
C SER A 32 24.96 8.64 -30.79
N LEU A 33 24.98 9.94 -31.08
CA LEU A 33 24.48 10.95 -30.15
C LEU A 33 22.98 10.78 -29.88
N PHE A 34 22.17 10.56 -30.92
CA PHE A 34 20.74 10.28 -30.74
C PHE A 34 20.47 9.04 -29.89
N VAL A 35 21.19 7.95 -30.16
CA VAL A 35 21.08 6.72 -29.34
C VAL A 35 21.49 7.00 -27.91
N ALA A 36 22.61 7.69 -27.68
CA ALA A 36 23.07 8.03 -26.34
C ALA A 36 22.04 8.90 -25.58
N MET A 37 21.40 9.85 -26.26
CA MET A 37 20.31 10.66 -25.69
C MET A 37 19.12 9.79 -25.30
N MET A 38 18.67 8.88 -26.17
CA MET A 38 17.58 7.94 -25.86
C MET A 38 17.92 7.06 -24.65
N GLU A 39 19.15 6.52 -24.61
CA GLU A 39 19.58 5.61 -23.53
C GLU A 39 19.81 6.32 -22.18
N SER A 40 20.02 7.65 -22.20
CA SER A 40 20.20 8.46 -21.00
C SER A 40 18.89 8.86 -20.31
N LEU A 41 17.74 8.62 -20.94
CA LEU A 41 16.44 8.94 -20.36
C LEU A 41 16.02 7.88 -19.34
N ASP A 42 15.49 8.33 -18.21
CA ASP A 42 14.92 7.46 -17.19
C ASP A 42 13.56 6.89 -17.59
N ASP A 43 12.82 7.61 -18.45
CA ASP A 43 11.57 7.15 -19.03
C ASP A 43 11.83 6.11 -20.13
N GLY A 44 11.02 5.05 -20.15
CA GLY A 44 11.05 4.03 -21.19
C GLY A 44 10.47 4.59 -22.49
N LEU A 45 11.25 4.52 -23.57
CA LEU A 45 10.81 4.93 -24.91
C LEU A 45 10.80 3.73 -25.83
N ILE A 46 9.68 3.51 -26.52
CA ILE A 46 9.52 2.49 -27.55
C ILE A 46 8.97 3.15 -28.82
N LEU A 47 9.70 2.99 -29.91
CA LEU A 47 9.29 3.48 -31.22
C LEU A 47 8.73 2.32 -32.04
N LEU A 48 7.54 2.50 -32.59
CA LEU A 48 6.86 1.55 -33.47
C LEU A 48 6.74 2.12 -34.87
N ASP A 49 6.83 1.25 -35.85
CA ASP A 49 6.54 1.60 -37.25
C ASP A 49 5.02 1.69 -37.52
N LYS A 50 4.63 1.92 -38.77
CA LYS A 50 3.21 1.97 -39.18
C LYS A 50 2.48 0.64 -39.03
N ASN A 51 3.20 -0.48 -38.98
CA ASN A 51 2.66 -1.82 -38.81
C ASN A 51 2.67 -2.27 -37.34
N ASN A 52 3.10 -1.34 -36.46
CA ASN A 52 3.22 -1.56 -35.00
C ASN A 52 4.33 -2.55 -34.58
N PHE A 53 5.33 -2.74 -35.44
CA PHE A 53 6.54 -3.45 -35.12
C PHE A 53 7.50 -2.54 -34.35
N ILE A 54 8.26 -3.11 -33.41
CA ILE A 54 9.25 -2.38 -32.62
C ILE A 54 10.43 -1.98 -33.55
N VAL A 55 10.65 -0.68 -33.68
CA VAL A 55 11.82 -0.13 -34.42
C VAL A 55 12.99 0.08 -33.48
N LYS A 56 12.72 0.61 -32.27
CA LYS A 56 13.74 0.89 -31.27
C LYS A 56 13.09 0.98 -29.90
N ALA A 57 13.80 0.47 -28.88
CA ALA A 57 13.48 0.68 -27.46
C ALA A 57 14.75 1.08 -26.73
N ASN A 58 14.64 1.89 -25.68
CA ASN A 58 15.75 2.19 -24.79
C ASN A 58 15.81 1.23 -23.60
N ARG A 59 16.95 1.20 -22.87
CA ARG A 59 17.14 0.34 -21.70
C ARG A 59 16.14 0.61 -20.58
N ALA A 60 15.67 1.86 -20.45
CA ALA A 60 14.66 2.17 -19.45
C ALA A 60 13.33 1.45 -19.74
N ALA A 61 12.91 1.33 -21.00
CA ALA A 61 11.72 0.56 -21.37
C ALA A 61 11.86 -0.92 -21.00
N GLU A 62 13.01 -1.53 -21.28
CA GLU A 62 13.30 -2.92 -20.93
C GLU A 62 13.31 -3.14 -19.39
N ARG A 63 13.92 -2.21 -18.65
CA ARG A 63 13.96 -2.25 -17.18
C ARG A 63 12.56 -2.12 -16.55
N ILE A 64 11.72 -1.23 -17.12
CA ILE A 64 10.36 -1.00 -16.62
C ILE A 64 9.48 -2.21 -16.88
N LEU A 65 9.50 -2.75 -18.10
CA LEU A 65 8.68 -3.91 -18.50
C LEU A 65 9.24 -5.26 -18.01
N GLY A 66 10.53 -5.30 -17.66
CA GLY A 66 11.20 -6.55 -17.28
C GLY A 66 11.50 -7.50 -18.46
N THR A 67 11.36 -7.02 -19.70
CA THR A 67 11.48 -7.80 -20.94
C THR A 67 12.51 -7.18 -21.86
N ARG A 68 13.38 -7.99 -22.49
CA ARG A 68 14.31 -7.50 -23.51
C ARG A 68 13.58 -7.24 -24.83
N LEU A 69 13.75 -6.04 -25.36
CA LEU A 69 13.08 -5.58 -26.59
C LEU A 69 14.06 -5.33 -27.74
N THR A 70 15.36 -5.30 -27.47
CA THR A 70 16.40 -4.90 -28.44
C THR A 70 16.69 -5.93 -29.52
N ASP A 71 16.42 -7.22 -29.27
CA ASP A 71 16.75 -8.31 -30.21
C ASP A 71 15.52 -8.83 -30.99
N ILE A 72 14.38 -8.14 -30.86
CA ILE A 72 13.09 -8.61 -31.39
C ILE A 72 12.79 -7.87 -32.71
N GLN A 73 12.99 -8.56 -33.83
CA GLN A 73 12.53 -8.08 -35.15
C GLN A 73 11.18 -8.72 -35.50
N GLU A 74 10.28 -7.92 -36.09
CA GLU A 74 8.97 -8.35 -36.62
C GLU A 74 7.96 -8.87 -35.56
N ILE A 75 8.10 -8.48 -34.29
CA ILE A 75 7.12 -8.80 -33.24
C ILE A 75 6.38 -7.50 -32.83
N LYS A 76 5.09 -7.62 -32.63
CA LYS A 76 4.26 -6.50 -32.15
C LYS A 76 4.49 -6.26 -30.67
N LEU A 77 4.50 -5.01 -30.24
CA LEU A 77 4.79 -4.63 -28.86
C LEU A 77 3.93 -5.36 -27.83
N TRP A 78 2.64 -5.51 -28.08
CA TRP A 78 1.70 -6.15 -27.15
C TRP A 78 1.92 -7.65 -26.98
N ASP A 79 2.63 -8.31 -27.90
CA ASP A 79 2.97 -9.74 -27.79
C ASP A 79 4.22 -9.97 -26.91
N CYS A 80 4.94 -8.88 -26.56
CA CYS A 80 6.15 -8.91 -25.76
C CYS A 80 5.92 -8.47 -24.29
N ILE A 81 4.72 -8.00 -23.94
CA ILE A 81 4.42 -7.46 -22.63
C ILE A 81 3.68 -8.51 -21.80
N ASP A 82 4.27 -8.95 -20.69
CA ASP A 82 3.67 -9.95 -19.78
C ASP A 82 2.41 -9.42 -19.07
N CYS A 83 2.27 -8.10 -18.89
CA CYS A 83 1.12 -7.50 -18.27
C CYS A 83 -0.04 -7.37 -19.27
N GLN A 84 -1.01 -8.28 -19.17
CA GLN A 84 -2.18 -8.34 -20.07
C GLN A 84 -2.94 -7.00 -20.11
N LYS A 85 -3.14 -6.31 -18.98
CA LYS A 85 -3.85 -5.01 -18.94
C LYS A 85 -3.14 -3.94 -19.77
N ILE A 86 -1.82 -3.88 -19.75
CA ILE A 86 -1.02 -2.92 -20.56
C ILE A 86 -1.05 -3.32 -22.02
N SER A 87 -0.89 -4.59 -22.32
CA SER A 87 -0.94 -5.14 -23.69
C SER A 87 -2.28 -4.83 -24.37
N GLU A 88 -3.41 -5.14 -23.72
CA GLU A 88 -4.75 -4.82 -24.21
C GLU A 88 -5.00 -3.31 -24.40
N PHE A 89 -4.51 -2.50 -23.45
CA PHE A 89 -4.62 -1.05 -23.55
C PHE A 89 -3.88 -0.50 -24.77
N ILE A 90 -2.60 -0.88 -24.95
CA ILE A 90 -1.78 -0.44 -26.08
C ILE A 90 -2.43 -0.87 -27.40
N GLN A 91 -2.84 -2.13 -27.49
CA GLN A 91 -3.49 -2.66 -28.69
C GLN A 91 -4.79 -1.90 -29.05
N ARG A 92 -5.63 -1.62 -28.03
CA ARG A 92 -6.89 -0.88 -28.22
C ARG A 92 -6.65 0.54 -28.71
N VAL A 93 -5.74 1.27 -28.04
CA VAL A 93 -5.46 2.69 -28.36
C VAL A 93 -4.85 2.82 -29.76
N ILE A 94 -3.91 1.95 -30.11
CA ILE A 94 -3.29 1.95 -31.44
C ILE A 94 -4.32 1.57 -32.51
N LYS A 95 -5.16 0.57 -32.28
CA LYS A 95 -6.19 0.13 -33.23
C LYS A 95 -7.23 1.22 -33.52
N ASN A 96 -7.55 2.03 -32.50
CA ASN A 96 -8.51 3.13 -32.63
C ASN A 96 -7.88 4.44 -33.14
N GLU A 97 -6.57 4.46 -33.41
CA GLU A 97 -5.81 5.67 -33.80
C GLU A 97 -5.96 6.80 -32.74
N GLU A 98 -6.15 6.45 -31.48
CA GLU A 98 -6.31 7.41 -30.39
C GLU A 98 -4.94 7.85 -29.84
N THR A 99 -4.91 9.09 -29.32
CA THR A 99 -3.80 9.56 -28.48
C THR A 99 -4.21 9.46 -27.03
N LYS A 100 -3.46 8.72 -26.23
CA LYS A 100 -3.69 8.63 -24.78
C LYS A 100 -2.42 9.03 -24.04
N LYS A 101 -2.61 9.78 -22.96
CA LYS A 101 -1.52 10.24 -22.10
C LYS A 101 -1.82 9.87 -20.66
N ASN A 102 -0.77 9.46 -19.94
CA ASN A 102 -0.75 9.34 -18.49
C ASN A 102 -1.77 8.33 -17.95
N GLU A 103 -1.96 7.19 -18.63
CA GLU A 103 -2.76 6.08 -18.08
C GLU A 103 -1.89 5.26 -17.14
N THR A 104 -2.32 5.07 -15.89
CA THR A 104 -1.51 4.40 -14.86
C THR A 104 -1.91 2.93 -14.73
N PHE A 105 -0.93 2.05 -14.72
CA PHE A 105 -1.07 0.61 -14.56
C PHE A 105 -0.24 0.10 -13.39
N VAL A 106 -0.68 -1.01 -12.81
CA VAL A 106 0.06 -1.74 -11.79
C VAL A 106 0.78 -2.90 -12.44
N LEU A 107 2.10 -2.93 -12.30
CA LEU A 107 2.93 -4.07 -12.68
C LEU A 107 3.25 -4.86 -11.41
N ASN A 108 2.76 -6.09 -11.32
CA ASN A 108 3.09 -7.00 -10.24
C ASN A 108 4.39 -7.73 -10.58
N SER A 109 5.51 -7.36 -10.00
CA SER A 109 6.77 -8.08 -10.20
C SER A 109 7.08 -9.12 -9.13
N THR A 110 6.45 -9.09 -7.99
CA THR A 110 6.41 -10.10 -6.89
C THR A 110 5.60 -9.52 -5.74
N SER A 111 5.17 -10.35 -4.81
CA SER A 111 4.25 -9.97 -3.70
C SER A 111 4.72 -8.83 -2.78
N VAL A 112 5.90 -8.28 -2.98
CA VAL A 112 6.47 -7.22 -2.10
C VAL A 112 6.69 -5.91 -2.85
N ASP A 113 6.83 -5.90 -4.20
CA ASP A 113 7.11 -4.69 -4.98
C ASP A 113 5.98 -4.41 -5.99
N ILE A 114 5.05 -3.58 -5.59
CA ILE A 114 4.04 -3.03 -6.50
C ILE A 114 4.67 -1.87 -7.26
N LYS A 115 4.87 -2.02 -8.57
CA LYS A 115 5.32 -0.95 -9.46
C LYS A 115 4.13 -0.30 -10.14
N TYR A 116 4.11 1.03 -10.15
CA TYR A 116 3.15 1.83 -10.91
C TYR A 116 3.81 2.39 -12.16
N VAL A 117 3.27 2.05 -13.31
CA VAL A 117 3.78 2.52 -14.61
C VAL A 117 2.72 3.35 -15.31
N GLU A 118 3.11 4.57 -15.67
CA GLU A 118 2.29 5.45 -16.49
C GLU A 118 2.64 5.24 -17.95
N VAL A 119 1.62 4.95 -18.75
CA VAL A 119 1.76 4.66 -20.19
C VAL A 119 1.15 5.79 -20.99
N SER A 120 1.93 6.35 -21.93
CA SER A 120 1.47 7.33 -22.90
C SER A 120 1.72 6.84 -24.31
N ILE A 121 0.73 6.99 -25.18
CA ILE A 121 0.80 6.57 -26.58
C ILE A 121 0.58 7.80 -27.45
N LEU A 122 1.57 8.12 -28.26
CA LEU A 122 1.64 9.34 -29.07
C LEU A 122 1.95 9.00 -30.53
N PRO A 123 1.32 9.65 -31.49
CA PRO A 123 1.71 9.49 -32.90
C PRO A 123 3.08 10.10 -33.16
N LEU A 124 3.94 9.36 -33.87
CA LEU A 124 5.19 9.88 -34.37
C LEU A 124 4.91 10.60 -35.71
N VAL A 125 4.90 11.93 -35.67
CA VAL A 125 4.57 12.76 -36.83
C VAL A 125 5.83 13.32 -37.47
N PHE A 126 5.96 13.13 -38.74
CA PHE A 126 7.02 13.71 -39.54
C PHE A 126 6.45 14.31 -40.85
N GLU A 127 6.78 15.59 -41.18
CA GLU A 127 6.22 16.33 -42.30
C GLU A 127 4.70 16.24 -42.44
N LYS A 128 3.98 16.43 -41.35
CA LYS A 128 2.51 16.33 -41.25
C LYS A 128 1.94 14.94 -41.60
N LYS A 129 2.78 13.92 -41.64
CA LYS A 129 2.36 12.52 -41.85
C LYS A 129 2.73 11.68 -40.61
N ILE A 130 1.82 10.84 -40.22
CA ILE A 130 2.12 9.84 -39.16
C ILE A 130 3.04 8.79 -39.81
N ILE A 131 4.22 8.62 -39.23
CA ILE A 131 5.23 7.65 -39.66
C ILE A 131 5.36 6.45 -38.69
N GLY A 132 4.71 6.50 -37.55
CA GLY A 132 4.73 5.46 -36.54
C GLY A 132 4.09 5.91 -35.22
N THR A 133 4.38 5.20 -34.14
CA THR A 133 3.86 5.48 -32.80
C THR A 133 5.01 5.51 -31.80
N ILE A 134 4.93 6.40 -30.82
CA ILE A 134 5.81 6.43 -29.66
C ILE A 134 5.01 5.95 -28.45
N VAL A 135 5.53 4.95 -27.76
CA VAL A 135 5.04 4.52 -26.45
C VAL A 135 6.04 4.98 -25.40
N VAL A 136 5.55 5.76 -24.43
CA VAL A 136 6.34 6.27 -23.31
C VAL A 136 5.89 5.56 -22.05
N LEU A 137 6.83 5.01 -21.31
CA LEU A 137 6.63 4.31 -20.05
C LEU A 137 7.35 5.08 -18.94
N LYS A 138 6.63 5.51 -17.94
CA LYS A 138 7.22 6.21 -16.78
C LYS A 138 6.97 5.42 -15.52
N ASP A 139 8.04 5.14 -14.76
CA ASP A 139 7.91 4.58 -13.41
C ASP A 139 7.50 5.70 -12.45
N VAL A 140 6.25 5.64 -12.00
CA VAL A 140 5.66 6.62 -11.06
C VAL A 140 5.42 6.00 -9.67
N THR A 141 6.14 4.95 -9.35
CA THR A 141 5.95 4.19 -8.09
C THR A 141 6.17 5.08 -6.87
N LYS A 142 7.26 5.85 -6.85
CA LYS A 142 7.59 6.74 -5.72
C LYS A 142 6.57 7.86 -5.57
N GLU A 143 6.16 8.47 -6.67
CA GLU A 143 5.15 9.55 -6.72
C GLU A 143 3.80 9.04 -6.22
N LYS A 144 3.36 7.87 -6.69
CA LYS A 144 2.09 7.25 -6.27
C LYS A 144 2.10 6.86 -4.81
N HIS A 145 3.17 6.26 -4.32
CA HIS A 145 3.31 5.95 -2.90
C HIS A 145 3.26 7.23 -2.03
N SER A 146 3.95 8.30 -2.47
CA SER A 146 3.94 9.59 -1.77
C SER A 146 2.55 10.23 -1.78
N GLU A 147 1.84 10.18 -2.91
CA GLU A 147 0.46 10.69 -3.04
C GLU A 147 -0.51 9.92 -2.13
N ILE A 148 -0.45 8.59 -2.14
CA ILE A 148 -1.27 7.73 -1.28
C ILE A 148 -0.99 8.02 0.20
N LYS A 149 0.30 8.13 0.57
CA LYS A 149 0.72 8.48 1.92
C LYS A 149 0.16 9.84 2.34
N ARG A 150 0.30 10.86 1.49
CA ARG A 150 -0.20 12.22 1.75
C ARG A 150 -1.72 12.21 1.94
N ARG A 151 -2.49 11.59 1.03
CA ARG A 151 -3.95 11.48 1.14
C ARG A 151 -4.39 10.80 2.44
N ARG A 152 -3.69 9.74 2.86
CA ARG A 152 -3.96 9.05 4.13
C ARG A 152 -3.75 9.97 5.33
N LEU A 153 -2.64 10.73 5.35
CA LEU A 153 -2.35 11.69 6.42
C LEU A 153 -3.32 12.87 6.43
N GLU A 154 -3.68 13.42 5.27
CA GLU A 154 -4.66 14.50 5.14
C GLU A 154 -6.05 14.05 5.62
N SER A 155 -6.48 12.85 5.29
CA SER A 155 -7.74 12.27 5.76
C SER A 155 -7.74 12.12 7.29
N LEU A 156 -6.64 11.68 7.88
CA LEU A 156 -6.49 11.60 9.34
C LEU A 156 -6.47 12.99 9.98
N ALA A 157 -5.81 13.97 9.39
CA ALA A 157 -5.71 15.34 9.92
C ALA A 157 -7.04 16.11 9.90
N SER A 158 -7.85 15.93 8.86
CA SER A 158 -9.16 16.60 8.75
C SER A 158 -10.13 16.20 9.86
N LEU A 159 -9.99 15.01 10.43
CA LEU A 159 -10.80 14.51 11.54
C LEU A 159 -10.37 15.10 12.89
N THR A 160 -9.16 15.68 12.99
CA THR A 160 -8.55 16.05 14.27
C THR A 160 -9.26 17.20 14.99
N ASN A 161 -9.73 18.20 14.25
CA ASN A 161 -10.23 19.46 14.85
C ASN A 161 -11.65 19.36 15.44
N ALA A 162 -12.52 18.49 14.90
CA ALA A 162 -13.90 18.34 15.38
C ALA A 162 -14.06 17.22 16.41
N ALA A 163 -13.19 16.23 16.39
CA ALA A 163 -13.41 14.96 17.05
C ALA A 163 -13.21 14.99 18.57
N ALA A 164 -12.29 15.79 19.06
CA ALA A 164 -11.99 15.81 20.51
C ALA A 164 -13.18 16.35 21.32
N SER A 165 -13.90 17.35 20.80
CA SER A 165 -15.11 17.89 21.42
C SER A 165 -16.27 16.90 21.34
N ILE A 166 -16.54 16.39 20.14
CA ILE A 166 -17.65 15.45 19.88
C ILE A 166 -17.52 14.17 20.72
N ALA A 167 -16.33 13.62 20.84
CA ALA A 167 -16.15 12.40 21.58
C ALA A 167 -16.30 12.59 23.11
N HIS A 168 -15.92 13.73 23.66
CA HIS A 168 -16.24 14.06 25.04
C HIS A 168 -17.75 14.19 25.26
N GLU A 169 -18.45 14.83 24.30
CA GLU A 169 -19.90 14.98 24.34
C GLU A 169 -20.65 13.64 24.17
N ILE A 170 -20.08 12.68 23.43
CA ILE A 170 -20.67 11.32 23.30
C ILE A 170 -20.34 10.45 24.52
N LYS A 171 -19.12 10.53 25.07
CA LYS A 171 -18.72 9.72 26.23
C LYS A 171 -19.56 10.01 27.47
N ASN A 172 -19.98 11.28 27.65
CA ASN A 172 -20.79 11.69 28.80
C ASN A 172 -22.16 10.98 28.86
N PRO A 173 -23.02 11.01 27.81
CA PRO A 173 -24.28 10.28 27.84
C PRO A 173 -24.12 8.78 27.91
N LEU A 174 -23.08 8.19 27.26
CA LEU A 174 -22.80 6.76 27.35
C LEU A 174 -22.45 6.33 28.79
N GLY A 175 -21.65 7.13 29.49
CA GLY A 175 -21.34 6.90 30.90
C GLY A 175 -22.59 6.96 31.81
N ALA A 176 -23.46 7.94 31.56
CA ALA A 176 -24.74 8.05 32.28
C ALA A 176 -25.67 6.85 32.01
N MET A 177 -25.78 6.42 30.74
CA MET A 177 -26.58 5.23 30.38
C MET A 177 -26.05 3.96 31.05
N SER A 178 -24.73 3.75 31.07
CA SER A 178 -24.11 2.61 31.74
C SER A 178 -24.43 2.57 33.23
N ILE A 179 -24.34 3.72 33.93
CA ILE A 179 -24.72 3.83 35.36
C ILE A 179 -26.19 3.50 35.58
N HIS A 180 -27.09 4.05 34.73
CA HIS A 180 -28.52 3.75 34.83
C HIS A 180 -28.85 2.30 34.57
N MET A 181 -28.16 1.62 33.64
CA MET A 181 -28.31 0.19 33.38
C MET A 181 -27.83 -0.65 34.57
N GLN A 182 -26.71 -0.28 35.18
CA GLN A 182 -26.21 -0.95 36.39
C GLN A 182 -27.18 -0.79 37.59
N LEU A 183 -27.75 0.41 37.77
CA LEU A 183 -28.76 0.67 38.80
C LEU A 183 -30.05 -0.12 38.55
N LEU A 184 -30.47 -0.24 37.28
CA LEU A 184 -31.64 -1.03 36.91
C LEU A 184 -31.40 -2.53 37.19
N ALA A 185 -30.24 -3.06 36.78
CA ALA A 185 -29.84 -4.44 37.07
C ALA A 185 -29.85 -4.71 38.57
N LYS A 186 -29.27 -3.80 39.39
CA LYS A 186 -29.27 -3.91 40.85
C LYS A 186 -30.66 -3.90 41.46
N LYS A 187 -31.56 -3.03 40.97
CA LYS A 187 -32.96 -2.99 41.43
C LYS A 187 -33.73 -4.25 41.07
N LEU A 188 -33.55 -4.76 39.85
CA LEU A 188 -34.19 -5.98 39.38
C LEU A 188 -33.76 -7.20 40.16
N ASN A 189 -32.48 -7.29 40.58
CA ASN A 189 -31.98 -8.33 41.47
C ASN A 189 -32.62 -8.32 42.83
N THR A 190 -33.18 -7.21 43.29
CA THR A 190 -33.89 -7.10 44.59
C THR A 190 -35.37 -7.42 44.48
N LEU A 191 -35.91 -7.56 43.30
CA LEU A 191 -37.33 -7.91 43.05
C LEU A 191 -37.43 -9.42 42.89
N GLN A 192 -38.38 -10.05 43.62
CA GLN A 192 -38.74 -11.45 43.49
C GLN A 192 -39.55 -11.64 42.19
N LEU A 193 -38.90 -11.61 41.04
CA LEU A 193 -39.51 -11.90 39.75
C LEU A 193 -39.57 -13.42 39.53
N GLN A 194 -40.56 -13.89 38.75
CA GLN A 194 -40.57 -15.29 38.28
C GLN A 194 -39.31 -15.56 37.48
N ASP A 195 -38.68 -16.71 37.64
CA ASP A 195 -37.37 -17.06 37.08
C ASP A 195 -37.28 -16.80 35.56
N GLU A 196 -38.31 -17.15 34.82
CA GLU A 196 -38.38 -16.92 33.36
C GLU A 196 -38.40 -15.44 32.97
N MET A 197 -39.08 -14.59 33.73
CA MET A 197 -39.13 -13.14 33.48
C MET A 197 -37.78 -12.48 33.85
N HIS A 198 -37.17 -12.94 34.95
CA HIS A 198 -35.85 -12.48 35.38
C HIS A 198 -34.80 -12.75 34.32
N GLU A 199 -34.74 -13.98 33.79
CA GLU A 199 -33.77 -14.37 32.75
C GLU A 199 -33.93 -13.53 31.46
N LYS A 200 -35.17 -13.33 30.99
CA LYS A 200 -35.45 -12.51 29.81
C LYS A 200 -35.01 -11.07 29.98
N VAL A 201 -35.29 -10.44 31.13
CA VAL A 201 -34.92 -9.04 31.36
C VAL A 201 -33.42 -8.88 31.48
N PHE A 202 -32.72 -9.79 32.20
CA PHE A 202 -31.26 -9.75 32.32
C PHE A 202 -30.58 -9.96 30.98
N LYS A 203 -31.10 -10.81 30.12
CA LYS A 203 -30.60 -10.98 28.75
C LYS A 203 -30.64 -9.65 27.99
N HIS A 204 -31.71 -8.87 28.07
CA HIS A 204 -31.80 -7.57 27.41
C HIS A 204 -30.84 -6.53 28.04
N ILE A 205 -30.69 -6.53 29.37
CA ILE A 205 -29.75 -5.65 30.06
C ILE A 205 -28.32 -5.94 29.64
N ASN A 206 -27.94 -7.22 29.52
CA ASN A 206 -26.60 -7.62 29.09
C ASN A 206 -26.35 -7.17 27.65
N VAL A 207 -27.31 -7.38 26.73
CA VAL A 207 -27.19 -6.89 25.35
C VAL A 207 -26.99 -5.38 25.29
N ILE A 208 -27.77 -4.60 26.08
CA ILE A 208 -27.62 -3.14 26.13
C ILE A 208 -26.25 -2.73 26.70
N ASN A 209 -25.75 -3.42 27.74
CA ASN A 209 -24.43 -3.15 28.28
C ASN A 209 -23.32 -3.47 27.26
N GLU A 210 -23.42 -4.58 26.55
CA GLU A 210 -22.48 -4.94 25.46
C GLU A 210 -22.47 -3.87 24.35
N GLU A 211 -23.65 -3.37 23.96
CA GLU A 211 -23.73 -2.28 22.95
C GLU A 211 -23.17 -0.95 23.47
N LEU A 212 -23.39 -0.61 24.75
CA LEU A 212 -22.78 0.57 25.37
C LEU A 212 -21.25 0.48 25.43
N GLU A 213 -20.71 -0.71 25.75
CA GLU A 213 -19.27 -0.96 25.73
C GLU A 213 -18.70 -0.86 24.34
N ASN A 214 -19.38 -1.42 23.32
CA ASN A 214 -19.00 -1.33 21.92
C ASN A 214 -18.98 0.13 21.42
N LEU A 215 -20.00 0.92 21.77
CA LEU A 215 -20.06 2.34 21.45
C LEU A 215 -18.93 3.12 22.13
N ASN A 216 -18.68 2.87 23.42
CA ASN A 216 -17.57 3.52 24.13
C ASN A 216 -16.22 3.17 23.53
N LYS A 217 -16.00 1.92 23.16
CA LYS A 217 -14.80 1.47 22.42
C LYS A 217 -14.67 2.20 21.09
N THR A 218 -15.74 2.31 20.32
CA THR A 218 -15.76 3.01 19.03
C THR A 218 -15.39 4.49 19.20
N VAL A 219 -15.91 5.17 20.22
CA VAL A 219 -15.57 6.57 20.53
C VAL A 219 -14.12 6.72 20.96
N VAL A 220 -13.60 5.78 21.75
CA VAL A 220 -12.18 5.76 22.16
C VAL A 220 -11.28 5.52 20.95
N ASP A 221 -11.60 4.57 20.09
CA ASP A 221 -10.84 4.28 18.87
C ASP A 221 -10.86 5.48 17.91
N PHE A 222 -12.00 6.17 17.80
CA PHE A 222 -12.13 7.41 17.05
C PHE A 222 -11.24 8.53 17.61
N LEU A 223 -11.33 8.79 18.92
CA LEU A 223 -10.45 9.78 19.58
C LEU A 223 -8.98 9.47 19.37
N PHE A 224 -8.64 8.21 19.45
CA PHE A 224 -7.29 7.74 19.28
C PHE A 224 -6.78 7.94 17.83
N ALA A 225 -7.64 7.70 16.83
CA ALA A 225 -7.30 7.95 15.43
C ALA A 225 -7.02 9.44 15.18
N VAL A 226 -7.66 10.33 15.93
CA VAL A 226 -7.72 11.77 15.69
C VAL A 226 -6.76 12.59 16.54
N ARG A 227 -6.49 12.24 17.81
CA ARG A 227 -5.62 13.03 18.69
C ARG A 227 -4.13 12.88 18.34
N PRO A 228 -3.32 13.93 18.57
CA PRO A 228 -1.87 13.76 18.67
C PRO A 228 -1.58 12.78 19.81
N ILE A 229 -0.89 11.69 19.49
CA ILE A 229 -0.54 10.67 20.46
C ILE A 229 0.81 11.07 21.06
N LYS A 230 0.89 11.11 22.38
CA LYS A 230 2.18 11.16 23.08
C LYS A 230 2.65 9.72 23.26
N PHE A 231 3.61 9.32 22.47
CA PHE A 231 4.25 8.01 22.56
C PHE A 231 5.29 8.01 23.68
N ALA A 232 5.31 6.95 24.47
CA ALA A 232 6.38 6.67 25.43
C ALA A 232 7.25 5.56 24.82
N PHE A 233 8.26 5.98 24.05
CA PHE A 233 9.16 5.04 23.37
C PHE A 233 10.11 4.38 24.38
N ASP A 234 10.26 3.06 24.26
CA ASP A 234 11.18 2.24 25.04
C ASP A 234 11.73 1.11 24.16
N ASN A 235 12.61 0.29 24.73
CA ASN A 235 13.16 -0.89 24.09
C ASN A 235 12.11 -2.01 24.08
N VAL A 236 11.62 -2.41 22.93
CA VAL A 236 10.54 -3.39 22.77
C VAL A 236 11.06 -4.69 22.16
N ASP A 237 10.85 -5.79 22.88
CA ASP A 237 10.97 -7.15 22.36
C ASP A 237 9.72 -7.50 21.54
N VAL A 238 9.85 -7.44 20.22
CA VAL A 238 8.75 -7.72 19.27
C VAL A 238 8.28 -9.17 19.38
N ASN A 239 9.20 -10.13 19.52
CA ASN A 239 8.86 -11.54 19.63
C ASN A 239 8.08 -11.84 20.91
N GLY A 240 8.54 -11.30 22.04
CA GLY A 240 7.83 -11.39 23.32
C GLY A 240 6.45 -10.76 23.28
N LEU A 241 6.34 -9.58 22.66
CA LEU A 241 5.06 -8.89 22.46
C LEU A 241 4.08 -9.73 21.63
N LEU A 242 4.52 -10.28 20.49
CA LEU A 242 3.69 -11.12 19.61
C LEU A 242 3.24 -12.40 20.32
N LYS A 243 4.16 -13.07 21.02
CA LYS A 243 3.85 -14.28 21.82
C LYS A 243 2.74 -14.00 22.83
N ASN A 244 2.84 -12.89 23.56
CA ASN A 244 1.83 -12.48 24.55
C ASN A 244 0.46 -12.20 23.90
N ILE A 245 0.45 -11.54 22.74
CA ILE A 245 -0.80 -11.24 22.02
C ILE A 245 -1.45 -12.55 21.55
N ILE A 246 -0.68 -13.41 20.91
CA ILE A 246 -1.20 -14.67 20.35
C ILE A 246 -1.75 -15.55 21.48
N GLN A 247 -1.03 -15.69 22.59
CA GLN A 247 -1.50 -16.45 23.74
C GLN A 247 -2.82 -15.89 24.31
N LEU A 248 -2.99 -14.57 24.33
CA LEU A 248 -4.23 -13.94 24.78
C LEU A 248 -5.41 -14.24 23.84
N TYR A 249 -5.18 -14.28 22.52
CA TYR A 249 -6.23 -14.52 21.52
C TYR A 249 -6.43 -15.99 21.16
N GLU A 250 -5.55 -16.89 21.58
CA GLU A 250 -5.61 -18.32 21.27
C GLU A 250 -6.98 -18.96 21.60
N PRO A 251 -7.63 -18.71 22.77
CA PRO A 251 -8.95 -19.28 23.06
C PRO A 251 -10.02 -18.82 22.06
N GLU A 252 -9.97 -17.56 21.63
CA GLU A 252 -10.92 -17.01 20.67
C GLU A 252 -10.67 -17.54 19.25
N LEU A 253 -9.41 -17.69 18.84
CA LEU A 253 -9.02 -18.23 17.55
C LEU A 253 -9.39 -19.72 17.46
N THR A 254 -9.12 -20.49 18.49
CA THR A 254 -9.50 -21.91 18.59
C THR A 254 -11.03 -22.08 18.52
N LYS A 255 -11.80 -21.25 19.24
CA LYS A 255 -13.27 -21.26 19.18
C LYS A 255 -13.79 -20.92 17.77
N ALA A 256 -13.06 -20.11 17.03
CA ALA A 256 -13.35 -19.77 15.64
C ALA A 256 -12.79 -20.79 14.62
N HIS A 257 -12.25 -21.94 15.07
CA HIS A 257 -11.62 -22.97 14.22
C HIS A 257 -10.44 -22.43 13.39
N ILE A 258 -9.66 -21.50 13.95
CA ILE A 258 -8.48 -20.92 13.31
C ILE A 258 -7.21 -21.52 13.92
N GLU A 259 -6.44 -22.21 13.08
CA GLU A 259 -5.11 -22.72 13.44
C GLU A 259 -4.06 -21.61 13.34
N THR A 260 -3.24 -21.44 14.38
CA THR A 260 -2.20 -20.39 14.40
C THR A 260 -0.81 -21.00 14.29
N PHE A 261 -0.01 -20.50 13.35
CA PHE A 261 1.37 -20.91 13.11
C PHE A 261 2.29 -19.72 13.35
N VAL A 262 3.24 -19.87 14.27
CA VAL A 262 4.18 -18.81 14.67
C VAL A 262 5.60 -19.23 14.33
N SER A 263 6.28 -18.42 13.52
CA SER A 263 7.68 -18.61 13.13
C SER A 263 8.45 -17.32 13.35
N THR A 264 9.07 -17.17 14.49
CA THR A 264 9.83 -15.98 14.87
C THR A 264 11.33 -16.20 14.69
N ASP A 265 12.03 -15.18 14.22
CA ASP A 265 13.50 -15.16 14.20
C ASP A 265 14.00 -14.92 15.63
N GLU A 266 14.67 -15.90 16.23
CA GLU A 266 15.19 -15.80 17.61
C GLU A 266 16.32 -14.75 17.74
N SER A 267 16.96 -14.38 16.63
CA SER A 267 18.03 -13.37 16.63
C SER A 267 17.53 -11.94 16.42
N LEU A 268 16.19 -11.73 16.40
CA LEU A 268 15.57 -10.46 16.12
C LEU A 268 16.03 -9.35 17.07
N THR A 269 16.50 -8.25 16.51
CA THR A 269 16.90 -7.09 17.31
C THR A 269 15.66 -6.36 17.86
N ASN A 270 15.74 -5.93 19.13
CA ASN A 270 14.69 -5.10 19.71
C ASN A 270 14.57 -3.77 19.00
N ILE A 271 13.36 -3.22 18.96
CA ILE A 271 13.07 -1.93 18.34
C ILE A 271 12.83 -0.85 19.41
N TRP A 272 12.95 0.41 19.02
CA TRP A 272 12.57 1.55 19.85
C TRP A 272 11.12 1.92 19.53
N GLY A 273 10.22 1.68 20.50
CA GLY A 273 8.78 1.86 20.26
C GLY A 273 7.95 1.92 21.53
N ASP A 274 6.69 2.27 21.40
CA ASP A 274 5.69 2.18 22.48
C ASP A 274 4.93 0.84 22.37
N GLU A 275 5.26 -0.08 23.27
CA GLU A 275 4.70 -1.43 23.29
C GLU A 275 3.16 -1.45 23.30
N ARG A 276 2.51 -0.51 24.02
CA ARG A 276 1.05 -0.46 24.14
C ARG A 276 0.38 -0.22 22.81
N PHE A 277 0.95 0.69 22.02
CA PHE A 277 0.41 1.06 20.71
C PHE A 277 0.75 0.02 19.64
N LEU A 278 1.95 -0.55 19.69
CA LEU A 278 2.31 -1.68 18.84
C LEU A 278 1.41 -2.88 19.10
N ARG A 279 1.13 -3.19 20.38
CA ARG A 279 0.17 -4.21 20.80
C ARG A 279 -1.20 -3.97 20.15
N GLN A 280 -1.70 -2.74 20.21
CA GLN A 280 -2.99 -2.38 19.62
C GLN A 280 -2.98 -2.54 18.09
N ALA A 281 -1.91 -2.11 17.41
CA ALA A 281 -1.77 -2.25 15.97
C ALA A 281 -1.80 -3.73 15.53
N PHE A 282 -1.04 -4.59 16.21
CA PHE A 282 -0.99 -6.01 15.89
C PHE A 282 -2.31 -6.72 16.23
N THR A 283 -2.93 -6.38 17.35
CA THR A 283 -4.25 -6.88 17.74
C THR A 283 -5.32 -6.54 16.68
N ASN A 284 -5.29 -5.32 16.12
CA ASN A 284 -6.22 -4.93 15.08
C ASN A 284 -6.11 -5.81 13.82
N VAL A 285 -4.90 -6.25 13.48
CA VAL A 285 -4.71 -7.15 12.34
C VAL A 285 -5.15 -8.57 12.66
N ILE A 286 -4.83 -9.10 13.85
CA ILE A 286 -5.27 -10.44 14.28
C ILE A 286 -6.80 -10.53 14.34
N THR A 287 -7.47 -9.51 14.89
CA THR A 287 -8.94 -9.47 14.92
C THR A 287 -9.55 -9.32 13.52
N ASN A 288 -8.88 -8.62 12.61
CA ASN A 288 -9.30 -8.56 11.22
C ASN A 288 -9.16 -9.90 10.50
N ALA A 289 -8.05 -10.61 10.71
CA ALA A 289 -7.84 -11.97 10.20
C ALA A 289 -8.92 -12.94 10.72
N LYS A 290 -9.22 -12.91 12.04
CA LYS A 290 -10.31 -13.71 12.61
C LYS A 290 -11.65 -13.45 11.93
N HIS A 291 -12.00 -12.19 11.70
CA HIS A 291 -13.25 -11.85 11.01
C HIS A 291 -13.26 -12.22 9.53
N ALA A 292 -12.09 -12.30 8.88
CA ALA A 292 -11.99 -12.71 7.48
C ALA A 292 -12.13 -14.24 7.32
N MET A 293 -12.08 -15.00 8.41
CA MET A 293 -12.15 -16.47 8.43
C MET A 293 -13.37 -16.97 9.23
N PRO A 294 -14.61 -16.67 8.82
CA PRO A 294 -15.81 -17.05 9.58
C PRO A 294 -16.04 -18.57 9.66
N GLU A 295 -15.55 -19.31 8.67
CA GLU A 295 -15.64 -20.78 8.61
C GLU A 295 -14.38 -21.48 9.15
N GLY A 296 -13.50 -20.72 9.84
CA GLY A 296 -12.19 -21.20 10.24
C GLY A 296 -11.12 -20.98 9.18
N GLY A 297 -9.88 -21.37 9.50
CA GLY A 297 -8.75 -21.18 8.58
C GLY A 297 -7.40 -21.25 9.28
N LYS A 298 -6.39 -20.59 8.68
CA LYS A 298 -5.02 -20.58 9.19
C LYS A 298 -4.51 -19.14 9.29
N LEU A 299 -3.88 -18.84 10.44
CA LEU A 299 -3.18 -17.59 10.66
C LEU A 299 -1.69 -17.87 10.83
N PHE A 300 -0.87 -17.34 9.93
CA PHE A 300 0.58 -17.42 10.01
C PHE A 300 1.14 -16.10 10.52
N VAL A 301 1.99 -16.17 11.53
CA VAL A 301 2.69 -15.00 12.08
C VAL A 301 4.18 -15.26 12.01
N SER A 302 4.93 -14.39 11.36
CA SER A 302 6.37 -14.54 11.23
C SER A 302 7.10 -13.23 11.41
N THR A 303 8.35 -13.31 11.91
CA THR A 303 9.25 -12.16 12.04
C THR A 303 10.57 -12.46 11.36
N TYR A 304 11.20 -11.43 10.78
CA TYR A 304 12.54 -11.49 10.22
C TYR A 304 13.17 -10.10 10.21
N GLU A 305 14.50 -10.05 10.17
CA GLU A 305 15.28 -8.82 10.06
C GLU A 305 15.87 -8.69 8.65
N LYS A 306 15.76 -7.50 8.05
CA LYS A 306 16.36 -7.19 6.76
C LYS A 306 16.62 -5.68 6.64
N ASP A 307 17.78 -5.30 6.09
CA ASP A 307 18.11 -3.92 5.74
C ASP A 307 17.91 -2.90 6.89
N ASN A 308 18.25 -3.29 8.12
CA ASN A 308 18.08 -2.48 9.34
C ASN A 308 16.61 -2.24 9.75
N PHE A 309 15.69 -3.10 9.28
CA PHE A 309 14.29 -3.12 9.68
C PHE A 309 13.89 -4.48 10.23
N VAL A 310 13.03 -4.48 11.24
CA VAL A 310 12.28 -5.64 11.69
C VAL A 310 10.99 -5.73 10.88
N PHE A 311 10.76 -6.88 10.29
CA PHE A 311 9.52 -7.18 9.58
C PHE A 311 8.66 -8.14 10.40
N ILE A 312 7.37 -7.82 10.50
CA ILE A 312 6.35 -8.66 11.13
C ILE A 312 5.28 -8.95 10.09
N LYS A 313 5.08 -10.21 9.75
CA LYS A 313 4.09 -10.65 8.76
C LYS A 313 2.95 -11.39 9.46
N PHE A 314 1.71 -10.98 9.19
CA PHE A 314 0.48 -11.69 9.52
C PHE A 314 -0.18 -12.12 8.21
N GLU A 315 -0.43 -13.40 8.04
CA GLU A 315 -1.04 -13.94 6.82
C GLU A 315 -2.20 -14.84 7.20
N ASP A 316 -3.39 -14.52 6.69
CA ASP A 316 -4.62 -15.30 6.88
C ASP A 316 -5.05 -15.97 5.58
N THR A 317 -5.78 -17.09 5.69
CA THR A 317 -6.39 -17.79 4.58
C THR A 317 -7.87 -17.43 4.39
N GLY A 318 -8.25 -16.21 4.76
CA GLY A 318 -9.62 -15.75 4.76
C GLY A 318 -10.16 -15.34 3.40
N THR A 319 -11.25 -14.58 3.43
CA THR A 319 -11.96 -14.13 2.21
C THR A 319 -11.17 -13.16 1.32
N GLY A 320 -10.05 -12.64 1.80
CA GLY A 320 -9.23 -11.68 1.09
C GLY A 320 -9.93 -10.33 0.83
N ILE A 321 -9.21 -9.43 0.16
CA ILE A 321 -9.65 -8.07 -0.14
C ILE A 321 -9.63 -7.89 -1.66
N SER A 322 -10.69 -7.30 -2.22
CA SER A 322 -10.74 -7.01 -3.66
C SER A 322 -9.77 -5.87 -4.02
N GLU A 323 -9.25 -5.88 -5.25
CA GLU A 323 -8.33 -4.86 -5.77
C GLU A 323 -8.89 -3.44 -5.62
N GLU A 324 -10.20 -3.27 -5.83
CA GLU A 324 -10.92 -1.99 -5.68
C GLU A 324 -10.90 -1.44 -4.24
N ASN A 325 -10.79 -2.32 -3.25
CA ASN A 325 -10.83 -1.95 -1.84
C ASN A 325 -9.44 -1.80 -1.22
N LEU A 326 -8.39 -2.42 -1.81
CA LEU A 326 -7.04 -2.41 -1.25
C LEU A 326 -6.51 -1.00 -0.94
N HIS A 327 -6.83 -0.02 -1.76
CA HIS A 327 -6.39 1.36 -1.54
C HIS A 327 -7.21 2.10 -0.47
N LYS A 328 -8.43 1.60 -0.13
CA LYS A 328 -9.35 2.20 0.82
C LYS A 328 -9.26 1.65 2.24
N ILE A 329 -8.62 0.47 2.43
CA ILE A 329 -8.62 -0.21 3.75
C ILE A 329 -7.99 0.61 4.89
N PHE A 330 -7.18 1.62 4.56
CA PHE A 330 -6.60 2.54 5.53
C PHE A 330 -7.33 3.88 5.62
N GLU A 331 -8.43 4.07 4.86
CA GLU A 331 -9.29 5.25 5.00
C GLU A 331 -10.17 5.09 6.26
N PRO A 332 -10.26 6.13 7.11
CA PRO A 332 -11.13 6.09 8.28
C PRO A 332 -12.58 5.80 7.89
N TYR A 333 -13.25 4.98 8.69
CA TYR A 333 -14.65 4.52 8.50
C TYR A 333 -14.87 3.62 7.28
N PHE A 334 -13.87 3.31 6.50
CA PHE A 334 -14.02 2.32 5.44
C PHE A 334 -14.11 0.92 6.05
N THR A 335 -15.23 0.26 5.81
CA THR A 335 -15.48 -1.13 6.24
C THR A 335 -16.38 -1.85 5.25
N THR A 336 -16.11 -3.12 5.03
CA THR A 336 -16.98 -4.05 4.30
C THR A 336 -17.81 -4.92 5.24
N LYS A 337 -17.63 -4.74 6.57
CA LYS A 337 -18.29 -5.52 7.62
C LYS A 337 -19.48 -4.76 8.18
N ALA A 338 -20.59 -5.46 8.43
CA ALA A 338 -21.83 -4.85 8.98
C ALA A 338 -21.61 -4.22 10.38
N THR A 339 -20.71 -4.80 11.20
CA THR A 339 -20.42 -4.33 12.57
C THR A 339 -19.05 -3.69 12.74
N GLY A 340 -18.34 -3.44 11.63
CA GLY A 340 -16.99 -2.87 11.67
C GLY A 340 -16.99 -1.35 11.80
N THR A 341 -16.17 -0.79 12.67
CA THR A 341 -16.01 0.67 12.83
C THR A 341 -15.19 1.31 11.71
N GLY A 342 -14.41 0.52 10.96
CA GLY A 342 -13.49 1.02 9.93
C GLY A 342 -12.31 1.84 10.49
N LEU A 343 -12.02 1.78 11.80
CA LEU A 343 -10.96 2.56 12.44
C LEU A 343 -9.70 1.74 12.78
N GLY A 344 -9.79 0.41 12.85
CA GLY A 344 -8.69 -0.43 13.30
C GLY A 344 -7.43 -0.38 12.41
N LEU A 345 -7.58 -0.51 11.08
CA LEU A 345 -6.46 -0.44 10.14
C LEU A 345 -5.88 0.98 9.98
N PRO A 346 -6.68 2.06 9.86
CA PRO A 346 -6.18 3.43 9.94
C PRO A 346 -5.33 3.70 11.18
N LEU A 347 -5.78 3.19 12.33
CA LEU A 347 -5.06 3.30 13.59
C LEU A 347 -3.74 2.55 13.58
N ALA A 348 -3.74 1.28 13.13
CA ALA A 348 -2.51 0.51 12.97
C ALA A 348 -1.53 1.23 12.04
N TYR A 349 -2.02 1.80 10.93
CA TYR A 349 -1.19 2.58 10.01
C TYR A 349 -0.57 3.81 10.69
N LYS A 350 -1.37 4.58 11.45
CA LYS A 350 -0.89 5.75 12.19
C LYS A 350 0.21 5.36 13.19
N VAL A 351 -0.03 4.33 14.00
CA VAL A 351 0.95 3.84 14.98
C VAL A 351 2.27 3.48 14.31
N ILE A 352 2.23 2.68 13.25
CA ILE A 352 3.45 2.24 12.56
C ILE A 352 4.19 3.42 11.91
N LYS A 353 3.47 4.40 11.34
CA LYS A 353 4.08 5.60 10.76
C LYS A 353 4.76 6.47 11.80
N GLU A 354 4.17 6.64 12.97
CA GLU A 354 4.77 7.38 14.10
C GLU A 354 6.01 6.66 14.67
N HIS A 355 6.11 5.35 14.49
CA HIS A 355 7.32 4.56 14.78
C HIS A 355 8.36 4.57 13.65
N GLY A 356 8.17 5.39 12.61
CA GLY A 356 9.08 5.47 11.46
C GLY A 356 8.98 4.27 10.50
N GLY A 357 7.97 3.42 10.68
CA GLY A 357 7.74 2.22 9.90
C GLY A 357 6.80 2.37 8.70
N ASP A 358 6.46 1.24 8.09
CA ASP A 358 5.45 1.14 7.03
C ASP A 358 4.61 -0.13 7.15
N ILE A 359 3.44 -0.15 6.46
CA ILE A 359 2.56 -1.32 6.34
C ILE A 359 2.34 -1.63 4.87
N PHE A 360 2.70 -2.84 4.49
CA PHE A 360 2.43 -3.40 3.17
C PHE A 360 1.30 -4.42 3.27
N VAL A 361 0.46 -4.48 2.24
CA VAL A 361 -0.66 -5.41 2.17
C VAL A 361 -0.65 -6.13 0.84
N ASN A 362 -0.70 -7.45 0.90
CA ASN A 362 -0.90 -8.30 -0.26
C ASN A 362 -2.15 -9.13 -0.03
N SER A 363 -3.13 -9.01 -0.92
CA SER A 363 -4.40 -9.72 -0.78
C SER A 363 -5.02 -9.99 -2.12
N LYS A 364 -5.66 -11.15 -2.22
CA LYS A 364 -6.48 -11.50 -3.36
C LYS A 364 -7.79 -12.10 -2.87
N LYS A 365 -8.90 -11.64 -3.44
CA LYS A 365 -10.23 -12.10 -3.05
C LYS A 365 -10.34 -13.63 -3.17
N GLY A 366 -10.69 -14.29 -2.07
CA GLY A 366 -10.80 -15.75 -1.95
C GLY A 366 -9.50 -16.49 -1.63
N GLU A 367 -8.34 -15.81 -1.58
CA GLU A 367 -7.03 -16.44 -1.31
C GLU A 367 -6.42 -16.01 0.04
N GLY A 368 -7.03 -15.02 0.72
CA GLY A 368 -6.56 -14.50 2.00
C GLY A 368 -5.84 -13.16 1.92
N THR A 369 -5.24 -12.75 3.04
CA THR A 369 -4.53 -11.46 3.16
C THR A 369 -3.24 -11.62 3.94
N ALA A 370 -2.18 -10.97 3.47
CA ALA A 370 -0.93 -10.80 4.19
C ALA A 370 -0.70 -9.31 4.51
N PHE A 371 -0.61 -8.99 5.80
CA PHE A 371 -0.15 -7.70 6.30
C PHE A 371 1.30 -7.82 6.73
N ILE A 372 2.16 -6.92 6.25
CA ILE A 372 3.59 -6.88 6.57
C ILE A 372 3.90 -5.52 7.16
N PHE A 373 4.36 -5.51 8.40
CA PHE A 373 4.83 -4.32 9.11
C PHE A 373 6.33 -4.25 8.99
N SER A 374 6.88 -3.08 8.68
CA SER A 374 8.31 -2.80 8.78
C SER A 374 8.55 -1.75 9.85
N LEU A 375 9.46 -2.01 10.79
CA LEU A 375 9.81 -1.10 11.88
C LEU A 375 11.33 -0.91 11.91
N PRO A 376 11.85 0.34 11.98
CA PRO A 376 13.27 0.57 11.95
C PRO A 376 13.97 0.11 13.23
N ILE A 377 15.16 -0.47 13.07
CA ILE A 377 16.07 -0.76 14.18
C ILE A 377 16.90 0.49 14.42
N LEU A 378 16.56 1.25 15.46
CA LEU A 378 17.28 2.45 15.83
C LEU A 378 18.54 2.09 16.62
N ARG A 379 19.73 2.39 16.07
CA ARG A 379 21.00 2.29 16.79
C ARG A 379 21.14 3.45 17.78
N ASN A 380 21.87 3.23 18.87
CA ASN A 380 22.03 4.19 20.00
C ASN A 380 22.39 5.63 19.60
N ASN A 381 23.02 5.87 18.45
CA ASN A 381 23.40 7.20 17.99
C ASN A 381 22.26 7.99 17.31
N GLU A 382 21.16 7.36 16.92
CA GLU A 382 20.00 8.00 16.27
C GLU A 382 18.92 8.38 17.28
N ARG A 383 18.99 7.86 18.52
CA ARG A 383 18.07 8.18 19.63
C ARG A 383 18.03 9.67 19.96
N LEU A 384 19.17 10.37 19.84
CA LEU A 384 19.30 11.81 20.18
C LEU A 384 18.57 12.74 19.21
N LEU A 385 18.17 12.27 18.01
CA LEU A 385 17.47 13.07 17.00
C LEU A 385 15.94 12.98 17.10
N LEU A 386 15.41 12.02 17.87
CA LEU A 386 13.98 11.78 18.02
C LEU A 386 13.41 12.22 19.38
N GLU A 387 14.25 12.64 20.33
CA GLU A 387 13.78 13.27 21.56
C GLU A 387 13.23 14.67 21.23
N PRO A 388 11.99 15.01 21.63
CA PRO A 388 11.49 16.37 21.48
C PRO A 388 12.38 17.33 22.29
N PRO A 389 12.63 18.57 21.81
CA PRO A 389 13.56 19.52 22.41
C PRO A 389 13.22 20.01 23.83
N ASP A 390 12.10 19.58 24.41
CA ASP A 390 11.58 20.08 25.69
C ASP A 390 11.85 19.19 26.93
N ALA A 391 12.67 18.13 26.80
CA ALA A 391 12.97 17.25 27.95
C ALA A 391 14.13 17.72 28.83
N LYS A 392 14.75 18.87 28.56
CA LYS A 392 15.89 19.45 29.31
C LYS A 392 15.59 20.78 29.96
N SER A 393 14.51 20.93 30.70
CA SER A 393 14.33 22.03 31.63
C SER A 393 13.26 21.75 32.69
N ALA A 394 13.57 20.85 33.60
CA ALA A 394 12.92 20.78 34.90
C ALA A 394 13.90 20.09 35.87
N ASP A 395 14.89 20.86 36.31
CA ASP A 395 15.58 20.72 37.59
C ASP A 395 15.52 22.07 38.30
#